data_64140adbb2dac602ab609472256a2fcd
#
_entry.id   64140adbb2dac602ab609472256a2fcd
#
_cell.length_a   1.000
_cell.length_b   1.000
_cell.length_c   1.000
_cell.angle_alpha   90.00
_cell.angle_beta   90.00
_cell.angle_gamma   90.00
#
_symmetry.space_group_name_H-M   'P 1'
#
loop_
_entity.id
_entity.type
_entity.pdbx_description
1 polymer ?
#
loop_
_entity_poly.entity_id
_entity_poly.type
_entity_poly.pdbx_seq_one_letter_code
_entity_poly.pdbx_strand_id
1 'polypeptide(L)'
;MWHKIQMLLLYCIASEVLMAKHLDSRRNFPQGLYAVEGSGSARWNRIKRSVYHGSSCRIRGCCTGRDDDCSFTIVSRGAICYCDHYCTSGSPGPVDCCADYWDVCNHAEERTRSEEPWPPPVWGCYKDGRYYGEGTIIKDNCNSCKCSNSLWKCSTDVCLVRQDLIQHINSGDYGWKADNYSQFWGMTVEEGFKKRLGTFPPSQSLLNMREAPSLPEERFPAIFSATYEWPEWIHDPLDQRDCGASWAFSTASVAADRIAIHSKGQITDNLSAQNLISCDTRNQHGCNGGSIDGAWRYLQTHGIVSYACYPSFWNKHLGPAAENQCYVSSEAGKNHTNGPCPNAYEQSNRLYRCASHYRVSSKEADIMEEIKERGPVQAIMKVYEDFFLYKGGIYRHSQQAGSKWKTHSVKLLGWGALRDKNGQKQKFWIAANSWGKSWGENGYFRILRGQNECDIEKLILATSGQP
;
A
#
# COMPACT_ATOMS: atom_id res chain seq x y z
N MET A 1 32.98 -12.70 25.46
CA MET A 1 32.39 -11.61 24.65
C MET A 1 32.96 -11.57 23.24
N TRP A 2 34.24 -11.80 23.01
CA TRP A 2 34.87 -11.85 21.66
C TRP A 2 34.40 -13.01 20.76
N HIS A 3 34.10 -14.19 21.32
CA HIS A 3 33.65 -15.34 20.53
C HIS A 3 32.24 -15.21 19.92
N LYS A 4 31.34 -14.41 20.51
CA LYS A 4 30.00 -14.15 19.96
C LYS A 4 30.00 -13.15 18.78
N ILE A 5 30.96 -12.23 18.75
CA ILE A 5 31.14 -11.27 17.66
C ILE A 5 31.71 -11.93 16.41
N GLN A 6 32.62 -12.89 16.58
CA GLN A 6 33.21 -13.67 15.48
C GLN A 6 32.18 -14.60 14.81
N MET A 7 31.27 -15.19 15.57
CA MET A 7 30.20 -16.03 15.04
C MET A 7 29.13 -15.21 14.25
N LEU A 8 28.84 -13.98 14.66
CA LEU A 8 27.91 -13.08 13.94
C LEU A 8 28.48 -12.59 12.60
N LEU A 9 29.79 -12.32 12.54
CA LEU A 9 30.46 -11.95 11.27
C LEU A 9 30.53 -13.11 10.29
N LEU A 10 30.69 -14.35 10.76
CA LEU A 10 30.67 -15.56 9.91
C LEU A 10 29.26 -15.88 9.39
N TYR A 11 28.20 -15.54 10.15
CA TYR A 11 26.81 -15.72 9.72
C TYR A 11 26.39 -14.72 8.63
N CYS A 12 26.85 -13.47 8.70
CA CYS A 12 26.61 -12.47 7.65
C CYS A 12 27.32 -12.82 6.34
N ILE A 13 28.54 -13.35 6.40
CA ILE A 13 29.30 -13.74 5.19
C ILE A 13 28.68 -15.02 4.57
N ALA A 14 28.17 -15.94 5.38
CA ALA A 14 27.51 -17.14 4.89
C ALA A 14 26.16 -16.87 4.23
N SER A 15 25.41 -15.85 4.67
CA SER A 15 24.13 -15.48 4.07
C SER A 15 24.29 -14.79 2.71
N GLU A 16 25.34 -14.00 2.50
CA GLU A 16 25.63 -13.39 1.21
C GLU A 16 26.11 -14.40 0.16
N VAL A 17 26.90 -15.41 0.57
CA VAL A 17 27.36 -16.48 -0.32
C VAL A 17 26.24 -17.45 -0.70
N LEU A 18 25.24 -17.68 0.16
CA LEU A 18 24.07 -18.49 -0.18
C LEU A 18 23.09 -17.76 -1.11
N MET A 19 22.93 -16.44 -0.97
CA MET A 19 22.11 -15.64 -1.91
C MET A 19 22.73 -15.58 -3.30
N ALA A 20 24.05 -15.49 -3.41
CA ALA A 20 24.74 -15.49 -4.72
C ALA A 20 24.65 -16.85 -5.43
N LYS A 21 24.56 -17.95 -4.73
CA LYS A 21 24.42 -19.31 -5.32
C LYS A 21 22.98 -19.65 -5.76
N HIS A 22 21.96 -18.96 -5.26
CA HIS A 22 20.56 -19.21 -5.66
C HIS A 22 20.10 -18.42 -6.89
N LEU A 23 20.88 -17.43 -7.34
CA LEU A 23 20.61 -16.63 -8.54
C LEU A 23 21.18 -17.23 -9.83
N ASP A 24 22.09 -18.21 -9.75
CA ASP A 24 22.76 -18.79 -10.92
C ASP A 24 22.16 -20.13 -11.42
N SER A 25 21.07 -20.60 -10.81
CA SER A 25 20.44 -21.90 -11.10
C SER A 25 19.21 -21.82 -12.02
N ARG A 26 18.91 -20.67 -12.66
CA ARG A 26 17.79 -20.55 -13.60
C ARG A 26 18.21 -19.97 -14.96
N ARG A 27 19.23 -20.53 -15.58
CA ARG A 27 19.52 -20.35 -17.02
C ARG A 27 20.11 -21.63 -17.58
N ASN A 28 19.27 -22.59 -17.92
CA ASN A 28 19.59 -23.64 -18.87
C ASN A 28 18.35 -23.91 -19.71
N PHE A 29 18.27 -23.26 -20.85
CA PHE A 29 17.54 -23.75 -22.02
C PHE A 29 18.59 -24.27 -23.02
N PRO A 30 18.39 -25.43 -23.63
CA PRO A 30 19.37 -26.04 -24.52
C PRO A 30 19.46 -25.30 -25.85
N GLN A 31 20.67 -24.85 -26.20
CA GLN A 31 21.01 -24.45 -27.55
C GLN A 31 21.23 -25.70 -28.38
N GLY A 32 20.32 -25.98 -29.31
CA GLY A 32 20.56 -26.88 -30.45
C GLY A 32 21.02 -26.07 -31.65
N LEU A 33 22.33 -26.08 -31.91
CA LEU A 33 22.90 -25.58 -33.14
C LEU A 33 22.61 -26.54 -34.29
N TYR A 34 22.05 -26.04 -35.39
CA TYR A 34 22.40 -26.47 -36.72
C TYR A 34 22.47 -25.22 -37.62
N ALA A 35 23.71 -24.86 -37.98
CA ALA A 35 23.99 -23.94 -39.07
C ALA A 35 23.80 -24.67 -40.38
N VAL A 36 22.98 -24.12 -41.29
CA VAL A 36 23.02 -24.40 -42.72
C VAL A 36 23.01 -23.03 -43.39
N GLU A 37 24.16 -22.72 -44.00
CA GLU A 37 24.30 -21.61 -44.97
C GLU A 37 23.47 -21.94 -46.19
N GLY A 38 22.56 -21.04 -46.55
CA GLY A 38 21.80 -21.08 -47.80
C GLY A 38 21.30 -19.68 -48.12
N SER A 39 21.94 -19.03 -49.08
CA SER A 39 21.51 -17.77 -49.67
C SER A 39 20.11 -17.89 -50.26
N GLY A 40 19.15 -17.23 -49.64
CA GLY A 40 17.80 -17.14 -50.15
C GLY A 40 17.04 -16.09 -49.34
N SER A 41 16.50 -15.09 -50.03
CA SER A 41 15.68 -14.04 -49.43
C SER A 41 14.66 -14.62 -48.47
N ALA A 42 14.78 -14.32 -47.19
CA ALA A 42 13.85 -14.76 -46.16
C ALA A 42 12.47 -14.13 -46.43
N ARG A 43 11.60 -14.88 -47.13
CA ARG A 43 10.16 -14.60 -47.13
C ARG A 43 9.66 -14.86 -45.70
N TRP A 44 9.39 -13.82 -44.95
CA TRP A 44 8.65 -13.91 -43.70
C TRP A 44 7.25 -14.42 -44.02
N ASN A 45 7.00 -15.67 -43.69
CA ASN A 45 5.66 -16.24 -43.83
C ASN A 45 4.75 -15.58 -42.79
N ARG A 46 3.77 -14.79 -43.25
CA ARG A 46 2.67 -14.30 -42.41
C ARG A 46 1.99 -15.47 -41.71
N ILE A 47 1.87 -15.41 -40.38
CA ILE A 47 1.26 -16.47 -39.60
C ILE A 47 -0.25 -16.41 -39.79
N LYS A 48 -0.87 -17.51 -40.23
CA LYS A 48 -2.33 -17.64 -40.37
C LYS A 48 -3.01 -17.40 -39.04
N ARG A 49 -3.88 -16.40 -38.93
CA ARG A 49 -4.62 -16.06 -37.71
C ARG A 49 -6.10 -15.83 -38.04
N SER A 50 -6.98 -16.02 -37.02
CA SER A 50 -8.43 -15.90 -37.17
C SER A 50 -8.88 -14.47 -37.48
N VAL A 51 -9.92 -14.36 -38.30
CA VAL A 51 -10.57 -13.09 -38.65
C VAL A 51 -11.06 -12.37 -37.40
N TYR A 52 -10.69 -11.11 -37.25
CA TYR A 52 -11.16 -10.23 -36.19
C TYR A 52 -12.21 -9.26 -36.75
N HIS A 53 -13.36 -9.16 -36.09
CA HIS A 53 -14.41 -8.20 -36.44
C HIS A 53 -14.14 -6.88 -35.70
N GLY A 54 -13.63 -5.87 -36.40
CA GLY A 54 -13.35 -4.54 -35.86
C GLY A 54 -12.90 -3.55 -36.92
N SER A 55 -12.89 -2.27 -36.61
CA SER A 55 -12.59 -1.16 -37.54
C SER A 55 -11.07 -0.87 -37.59
N SER A 56 -10.23 -1.87 -37.87
CA SER A 56 -8.78 -1.78 -37.82
C SER A 56 -8.19 -0.99 -39.01
N CYS A 57 -8.62 -1.26 -40.24
CA CYS A 57 -8.15 -0.54 -41.43
C CYS A 57 -8.72 0.88 -41.52
N ARG A 58 -9.88 1.12 -40.92
CA ARG A 58 -10.43 2.48 -40.81
C ARG A 58 -9.55 3.39 -39.94
N ILE A 59 -8.86 2.81 -38.96
CA ILE A 59 -8.00 3.53 -38.03
C ILE A 59 -6.57 3.65 -38.59
N ARG A 60 -6.02 2.55 -39.13
CA ARG A 60 -4.65 2.50 -39.64
C ARG A 60 -4.48 3.17 -40.99
N GLY A 61 -5.49 3.14 -41.82
CA GLY A 61 -5.46 3.50 -43.23
C GLY A 61 -5.05 2.31 -44.11
N CYS A 62 -5.27 2.44 -45.42
CA CYS A 62 -4.94 1.44 -46.45
C CYS A 62 -3.58 1.76 -47.05
N CYS A 63 -2.71 0.75 -47.18
CA CYS A 63 -1.38 0.90 -47.77
C CYS A 63 -1.31 0.24 -49.13
N THR A 64 -0.55 0.86 -50.07
CA THR A 64 -0.36 0.36 -51.44
C THR A 64 0.73 -0.73 -51.44
N GLY A 65 0.51 -1.78 -52.24
CA GLY A 65 1.45 -2.90 -52.31
C GLY A 65 1.43 -3.78 -51.11
N ARG A 66 2.47 -4.60 -50.93
CA ARG A 66 2.72 -5.39 -49.74
C ARG A 66 3.52 -4.56 -48.73
N ASP A 67 2.95 -4.32 -47.60
CA ASP A 67 3.56 -3.52 -46.50
C ASP A 67 3.34 -4.22 -45.18
N ASP A 68 4.36 -4.92 -44.68
CA ASP A 68 4.29 -5.68 -43.44
C ASP A 68 4.22 -4.76 -42.19
N ASP A 69 4.50 -3.47 -42.32
CA ASP A 69 4.35 -2.44 -41.31
C ASP A 69 2.91 -1.87 -41.27
N CYS A 70 2.13 -2.06 -42.36
CA CYS A 70 0.74 -1.67 -42.45
C CYS A 70 -0.17 -2.62 -41.68
N SER A 71 0.10 -2.76 -40.41
CA SER A 71 -0.52 -3.74 -39.54
C SER A 71 -1.24 -3.11 -38.35
N PHE A 72 -2.19 -3.85 -37.80
CA PHE A 72 -2.92 -3.52 -36.59
C PHE A 72 -2.83 -4.66 -35.58
N THR A 73 -2.38 -4.38 -34.36
CA THR A 73 -2.27 -5.38 -33.29
C THR A 73 -3.56 -5.50 -32.51
N ILE A 74 -4.15 -6.68 -32.50
CA ILE A 74 -5.39 -6.99 -31.76
C ILE A 74 -5.03 -7.30 -30.31
N VAL A 75 -5.24 -6.33 -29.43
CA VAL A 75 -4.79 -6.36 -28.03
C VAL A 75 -5.34 -7.53 -27.23
N SER A 76 -6.57 -7.99 -27.50
CA SER A 76 -7.22 -9.07 -26.75
C SER A 76 -6.65 -10.48 -27.01
N ARG A 77 -5.87 -10.66 -28.10
CA ARG A 77 -5.30 -11.95 -28.51
C ARG A 77 -3.85 -11.93 -28.91
N GLY A 78 -3.16 -10.79 -28.90
CA GLY A 78 -1.78 -10.64 -29.40
C GLY A 78 -1.66 -10.97 -30.91
N ALA A 79 -2.76 -10.94 -31.66
CA ALA A 79 -2.79 -11.22 -33.08
C ALA A 79 -2.54 -9.93 -33.87
N ILE A 80 -1.95 -10.05 -35.06
CA ILE A 80 -1.73 -8.94 -35.99
C ILE A 80 -2.56 -9.17 -37.23
N CYS A 81 -3.29 -8.15 -37.72
CA CYS A 81 -3.93 -8.15 -39.02
C CYS A 81 -3.40 -7.00 -39.86
N TYR A 82 -3.55 -7.09 -41.19
CA TYR A 82 -2.92 -6.18 -42.15
C TYR A 82 -3.97 -5.43 -42.94
N CYS A 83 -3.62 -4.21 -43.37
CA CYS A 83 -4.46 -3.30 -44.14
C CYS A 83 -3.81 -2.90 -45.49
N ASP A 84 -2.96 -3.76 -46.06
CA ASP A 84 -2.23 -3.53 -47.29
C ASP A 84 -2.87 -4.20 -48.53
N HIS A 85 -2.45 -3.80 -49.72
CA HIS A 85 -2.97 -4.31 -50.98
C HIS A 85 -2.71 -5.81 -51.21
N TYR A 86 -1.86 -6.45 -50.40
CA TYR A 86 -1.64 -7.89 -50.45
C TYR A 86 -2.95 -8.67 -50.05
N CYS A 87 -3.84 -8.01 -49.34
CA CYS A 87 -5.16 -8.54 -49.02
C CYS A 87 -6.05 -8.77 -50.25
N THR A 88 -5.77 -8.12 -51.40
CA THR A 88 -6.50 -8.32 -52.66
C THR A 88 -5.83 -9.33 -53.61
N SER A 89 -4.58 -9.71 -53.39
CA SER A 89 -3.77 -10.52 -54.32
C SER A 89 -3.84 -11.99 -53.97
N GLY A 90 -4.90 -12.70 -54.41
CA GLY A 90 -4.96 -14.16 -54.37
C GLY A 90 -6.32 -14.75 -54.00
N SER A 91 -6.64 -15.89 -54.60
CA SER A 91 -7.83 -16.67 -54.29
C SER A 91 -7.40 -18.03 -53.73
N PRO A 92 -7.77 -18.38 -52.50
CA PRO A 92 -8.49 -17.62 -51.49
C PRO A 92 -7.59 -16.58 -50.80
N GLY A 93 -8.11 -15.39 -50.52
CA GLY A 93 -7.37 -14.27 -49.92
C GLY A 93 -6.64 -14.61 -48.63
N PRO A 94 -5.54 -13.88 -48.32
CA PRO A 94 -4.74 -14.14 -47.13
C PRO A 94 -5.59 -14.03 -45.84
N VAL A 95 -5.42 -14.99 -44.96
CA VAL A 95 -6.22 -15.22 -43.74
C VAL A 95 -5.86 -14.23 -42.62
N ASP A 96 -4.92 -13.31 -42.89
CA ASP A 96 -4.35 -12.37 -41.92
C ASP A 96 -4.75 -10.90 -42.14
N CYS A 97 -5.68 -10.64 -43.05
CA CYS A 97 -6.23 -9.29 -43.27
C CYS A 97 -7.19 -8.88 -42.18
N CYS A 98 -7.22 -7.58 -41.87
CA CYS A 98 -8.21 -7.04 -40.93
C CYS A 98 -9.63 -7.20 -41.47
N ALA A 99 -10.59 -7.45 -40.61
CA ALA A 99 -11.96 -7.79 -41.01
C ALA A 99 -12.64 -6.68 -41.79
N ASP A 100 -12.30 -5.43 -41.54
CA ASP A 100 -12.84 -4.24 -42.20
C ASP A 100 -12.02 -3.84 -43.45
N TYR A 101 -11.05 -4.65 -43.89
CA TYR A 101 -10.23 -4.34 -45.08
C TYR A 101 -11.08 -4.16 -46.33
N TRP A 102 -12.01 -5.07 -46.61
CA TRP A 102 -12.83 -5.04 -47.81
C TRP A 102 -13.81 -3.85 -47.83
N ASP A 103 -14.31 -3.46 -46.64
CA ASP A 103 -15.22 -2.32 -46.50
C ASP A 103 -14.52 -0.97 -46.60
N VAL A 104 -13.24 -0.92 -46.23
CA VAL A 104 -12.47 0.34 -46.13
C VAL A 104 -11.51 0.54 -47.30
N CYS A 105 -10.80 -0.51 -47.72
CA CYS A 105 -9.69 -0.40 -48.65
C CYS A 105 -10.07 -0.76 -50.09
N ASN A 106 -11.04 -1.66 -50.29
CA ASN A 106 -11.39 -2.10 -51.64
C ASN A 106 -12.35 -1.12 -52.38
N HIS A 107 -12.99 -0.19 -51.67
CA HIS A 107 -13.84 0.83 -52.24
C HIS A 107 -13.11 2.16 -52.55
N ALA A 108 -11.80 2.24 -52.37
CA ALA A 108 -11.04 3.47 -52.60
C ALA A 108 -10.92 3.85 -54.10
N GLU A 109 -11.11 2.89 -55.03
CA GLU A 109 -10.99 3.17 -56.50
C GLU A 109 -12.32 3.62 -57.15
N GLU A 110 -13.47 3.43 -56.53
CA GLU A 110 -14.78 3.84 -57.10
C GLU A 110 -15.31 5.21 -56.65
N ARG A 111 -14.62 5.93 -55.78
CA ARG A 111 -15.06 7.21 -55.23
C ARG A 111 -14.59 8.46 -55.94
N THR A 112 -14.57 8.46 -57.29
CA THR A 112 -14.39 9.68 -58.05
C THR A 112 -15.70 10.07 -58.73
N ARG A 113 -16.82 10.18 -58.05
CA ARG A 113 -18.02 10.98 -58.45
C ARG A 113 -19.18 10.78 -57.48
N SER A 114 -19.19 11.59 -56.43
CA SER A 114 -20.39 12.22 -55.88
C SER A 114 -19.98 13.06 -54.67
N GLU A 115 -20.28 14.33 -54.74
CA GLU A 115 -20.21 15.24 -53.59
C GLU A 115 -21.33 14.87 -52.62
N GLU A 116 -21.14 13.82 -51.81
CA GLU A 116 -21.84 13.71 -50.54
C GLU A 116 -20.91 14.18 -49.43
N PRO A 117 -21.43 14.94 -48.45
CA PRO A 117 -20.62 15.46 -47.37
C PRO A 117 -19.98 14.26 -46.64
N TRP A 118 -18.67 14.34 -46.41
CA TRP A 118 -17.89 13.43 -45.59
C TRP A 118 -18.71 12.91 -44.40
N PRO A 119 -18.62 11.60 -44.07
CA PRO A 119 -19.19 11.16 -42.82
C PRO A 119 -18.64 12.07 -41.71
N PRO A 120 -19.47 12.48 -40.77
CA PRO A 120 -19.06 13.42 -39.73
C PRO A 120 -17.78 12.88 -39.11
N PRO A 121 -16.81 13.75 -38.83
CA PRO A 121 -15.52 13.33 -38.26
C PRO A 121 -15.81 12.42 -37.07
N VAL A 122 -15.22 11.23 -37.06
CA VAL A 122 -15.36 10.29 -35.96
C VAL A 122 -14.72 10.99 -34.74
N TRP A 123 -15.57 11.73 -34.03
CA TRP A 123 -15.15 12.46 -32.84
C TRP A 123 -14.67 11.46 -31.80
N GLY A 124 -13.41 11.57 -31.41
CA GLY A 124 -12.84 10.72 -30.39
C GLY A 124 -11.46 11.20 -29.95
N CYS A 125 -10.95 10.60 -28.91
CA CYS A 125 -9.71 11.01 -28.27
C CYS A 125 -8.66 9.89 -28.34
N TYR A 126 -7.38 10.27 -28.48
CA TYR A 126 -6.25 9.37 -28.39
C TYR A 126 -5.60 9.48 -27.00
N LYS A 127 -5.19 8.34 -26.44
CA LYS A 127 -4.37 8.27 -25.25
C LYS A 127 -3.58 6.97 -25.26
N ASP A 128 -2.26 7.06 -25.00
CA ASP A 128 -1.34 5.91 -24.91
C ASP A 128 -1.42 4.97 -26.13
N GLY A 129 -1.48 5.56 -27.35
CA GLY A 129 -1.58 4.84 -28.61
C GLY A 129 -2.95 4.16 -28.86
N ARG A 130 -3.98 4.47 -28.08
CA ARG A 130 -5.33 3.93 -28.21
C ARG A 130 -6.33 5.03 -28.58
N TYR A 131 -7.29 4.66 -29.43
CA TYR A 131 -8.44 5.50 -29.79
C TYR A 131 -9.63 5.19 -28.88
N TYR A 132 -10.33 6.23 -28.47
CA TYR A 132 -11.53 6.18 -27.65
C TYR A 132 -12.62 7.02 -28.30
N GLY A 133 -13.81 6.48 -28.43
CA GLY A 133 -14.95 7.20 -29.01
C GLY A 133 -15.40 8.37 -28.14
N GLU A 134 -16.13 9.30 -28.77
CA GLU A 134 -16.75 10.44 -28.10
C GLU A 134 -17.61 9.99 -26.90
N GLY A 135 -17.51 10.69 -25.79
CA GLY A 135 -18.23 10.37 -24.56
C GLY A 135 -17.58 9.31 -23.67
N THR A 136 -16.53 8.60 -24.17
CA THR A 136 -15.80 7.61 -23.36
C THR A 136 -15.20 8.26 -22.12
N ILE A 137 -15.32 7.58 -20.99
CA ILE A 137 -14.72 8.00 -19.71
C ILE A 137 -13.62 7.00 -19.35
N ILE A 138 -12.42 7.50 -19.10
CA ILE A 138 -11.28 6.73 -18.60
C ILE A 138 -10.79 7.32 -17.28
N LYS A 139 -10.12 6.50 -16.47
CA LYS A 139 -9.39 6.97 -15.31
C LYS A 139 -7.91 7.17 -15.66
N ASP A 140 -7.37 8.32 -15.27
CA ASP A 140 -5.96 8.63 -15.30
C ASP A 140 -5.50 8.92 -13.87
N ASN A 141 -4.90 7.91 -13.23
CA ASN A 141 -4.67 7.91 -11.80
C ASN A 141 -5.98 8.19 -11.04
N CYS A 142 -6.07 9.20 -10.20
CA CYS A 142 -7.28 9.57 -9.47
C CYS A 142 -8.29 10.38 -10.30
N ASN A 143 -7.86 10.93 -11.43
CA ASN A 143 -8.70 11.80 -12.26
C ASN A 143 -9.55 11.02 -13.23
N SER A 144 -10.78 11.50 -13.44
CA SER A 144 -11.70 10.98 -14.43
C SER A 144 -11.63 11.88 -15.67
N CYS A 145 -11.31 11.29 -16.82
CA CYS A 145 -11.17 11.99 -18.10
C CYS A 145 -12.29 11.57 -19.05
N LYS A 146 -13.09 12.51 -19.53
CA LYS A 146 -14.12 12.29 -20.53
C LYS A 146 -13.64 12.80 -21.88
N CYS A 147 -13.75 11.95 -22.92
CA CYS A 147 -13.54 12.37 -24.29
C CYS A 147 -14.70 13.28 -24.72
N SER A 148 -14.41 14.51 -25.10
CA SER A 148 -15.43 15.47 -25.57
C SER A 148 -14.85 16.41 -26.60
N ASN A 149 -15.44 16.41 -27.81
CA ASN A 149 -14.99 17.18 -28.99
C ASN A 149 -13.50 16.88 -29.31
N SER A 150 -13.15 15.60 -29.37
CA SER A 150 -11.79 15.10 -29.63
C SER A 150 -10.71 15.55 -28.61
N LEU A 151 -11.12 16.05 -27.46
CA LEU A 151 -10.24 16.48 -26.38
C LEU A 151 -10.60 15.75 -25.08
N TRP A 152 -9.59 15.35 -24.32
CA TRP A 152 -9.78 14.82 -22.98
C TRP A 152 -10.06 15.97 -22.01
N LYS A 153 -11.25 15.93 -21.40
CA LYS A 153 -11.61 16.81 -20.28
C LYS A 153 -11.50 16.02 -18.98
N CYS A 154 -10.44 16.28 -18.23
CA CYS A 154 -10.15 15.58 -16.97
C CYS A 154 -10.55 16.41 -15.76
N SER A 155 -10.94 15.74 -14.66
CA SER A 155 -10.94 16.38 -13.35
C SER A 155 -9.52 16.76 -12.96
N THR A 156 -9.39 17.71 -12.02
CA THR A 156 -8.08 18.26 -11.59
C THR A 156 -7.84 18.00 -10.11
N ASP A 157 -8.26 16.82 -9.65
CA ASP A 157 -8.04 16.41 -8.27
C ASP A 157 -6.56 16.14 -8.02
N VAL A 158 -6.09 16.45 -6.81
CA VAL A 158 -4.74 16.11 -6.40
C VAL A 158 -4.69 14.63 -6.06
N CYS A 159 -3.98 13.86 -6.89
CA CYS A 159 -3.82 12.43 -6.68
C CYS A 159 -2.81 12.14 -5.58
N LEU A 160 -3.06 11.07 -4.83
CA LEU A 160 -2.20 10.65 -3.73
C LEU A 160 -0.84 10.15 -4.23
N VAL A 161 -0.83 9.40 -5.34
CA VAL A 161 0.42 8.98 -5.99
C VAL A 161 0.80 10.01 -7.05
N ARG A 162 1.91 10.72 -6.82
CA ARG A 162 2.43 11.77 -7.68
C ARG A 162 3.85 11.47 -8.10
N GLN A 163 4.06 11.26 -9.39
CA GLN A 163 5.38 10.94 -9.94
C GLN A 163 6.38 12.10 -9.81
N ASP A 164 5.91 13.34 -9.96
CA ASP A 164 6.71 14.54 -9.76
C ASP A 164 7.26 14.63 -8.32
N LEU A 165 6.41 14.36 -7.33
CA LEU A 165 6.81 14.35 -5.92
C LEU A 165 7.78 13.20 -5.61
N ILE A 166 7.53 11.99 -6.15
CA ILE A 166 8.43 10.84 -6.01
C ILE A 166 9.82 11.16 -6.60
N GLN A 167 9.87 11.72 -7.80
CA GLN A 167 11.12 12.12 -8.45
C GLN A 167 11.84 13.20 -7.64
N HIS A 168 11.12 14.21 -7.17
CA HIS A 168 11.67 15.29 -6.36
C HIS A 168 12.32 14.77 -5.08
N ILE A 169 11.63 13.90 -4.33
CA ILE A 169 12.16 13.28 -3.12
C ILE A 169 13.38 12.42 -3.43
N ASN A 170 13.31 11.60 -4.47
CA ASN A 170 14.37 10.64 -4.81
C ASN A 170 15.63 11.30 -5.38
N SER A 171 15.51 12.46 -6.02
CA SER A 171 16.64 13.26 -6.53
C SER A 171 17.22 14.20 -5.47
N GLY A 172 16.42 14.56 -4.45
CA GLY A 172 16.83 15.42 -3.36
C GLY A 172 17.58 14.71 -2.23
N ASP A 173 18.04 15.51 -1.27
CA ASP A 173 18.76 15.03 -0.07
C ASP A 173 17.84 15.00 1.16
N TYR A 174 16.75 14.27 1.05
CA TYR A 174 15.75 14.18 2.12
C TYR A 174 16.10 13.15 3.21
N GLY A 175 17.10 12.27 2.96
CA GLY A 175 17.44 11.19 3.87
C GLY A 175 16.50 9.99 3.80
N TRP A 176 15.52 10.01 2.90
CA TRP A 176 14.58 8.92 2.65
C TRP A 176 14.24 8.78 1.16
N LYS A 177 13.58 7.70 0.79
CA LYS A 177 13.17 7.40 -0.59
C LYS A 177 11.67 7.20 -0.66
N ALA A 178 11.10 7.65 -1.77
CA ALA A 178 9.70 7.51 -2.13
C ALA A 178 9.51 6.46 -3.23
N ASP A 179 8.36 5.79 -3.22
CA ASP A 179 7.95 4.82 -4.23
C ASP A 179 6.45 4.91 -4.52
N ASN A 180 6.06 4.32 -5.64
CA ASN A 180 4.66 4.19 -6.02
C ASN A 180 4.08 2.90 -5.43
N TYR A 181 2.96 3.02 -4.74
CA TYR A 181 2.22 1.89 -4.18
C TYR A 181 0.90 1.69 -4.92
N SER A 182 0.70 0.51 -5.52
CA SER A 182 -0.53 0.15 -6.23
C SER A 182 -1.78 0.29 -5.37
N GLN A 183 -1.66 0.06 -4.06
CA GLN A 183 -2.77 0.22 -3.10
C GLN A 183 -3.26 1.66 -2.93
N PHE A 184 -2.50 2.66 -3.39
CA PHE A 184 -2.86 4.08 -3.35
C PHE A 184 -3.12 4.66 -4.73
N TRP A 185 -2.83 3.90 -5.79
CA TRP A 185 -3.10 4.33 -7.16
C TRP A 185 -4.60 4.53 -7.38
N GLY A 186 -4.96 5.64 -8.00
CA GLY A 186 -6.35 5.98 -8.27
C GLY A 186 -7.09 6.66 -7.11
N MET A 187 -6.42 6.91 -5.98
CA MET A 187 -6.98 7.68 -4.87
C MET A 187 -6.60 9.16 -4.98
N THR A 188 -7.53 10.04 -4.64
CA THR A 188 -7.22 11.44 -4.32
C THR A 188 -6.57 11.53 -2.93
N VAL A 189 -5.90 12.64 -2.62
CA VAL A 189 -5.33 12.89 -1.28
C VAL A 189 -6.42 12.80 -0.19
N GLU A 190 -7.61 13.36 -0.46
CA GLU A 190 -8.73 13.33 0.49
C GLU A 190 -9.25 11.90 0.73
N GLU A 191 -9.34 11.08 -0.34
CA GLU A 191 -9.69 9.66 -0.21
C GLU A 191 -8.65 8.88 0.58
N GLY A 192 -7.35 9.13 0.33
CA GLY A 192 -6.26 8.55 1.09
C GLY A 192 -6.34 8.90 2.57
N PHE A 193 -6.54 10.17 2.89
CA PHE A 193 -6.74 10.61 4.27
C PHE A 193 -7.95 9.96 4.93
N LYS A 194 -9.08 9.86 4.21
CA LYS A 194 -10.30 9.26 4.74
C LYS A 194 -10.15 7.74 4.96
N LYS A 195 -9.54 7.03 4.00
CA LYS A 195 -9.51 5.56 3.99
C LYS A 195 -8.33 4.96 4.75
N ARG A 196 -7.23 5.71 4.91
CA ARG A 196 -5.95 5.16 5.42
C ARG A 196 -5.49 5.74 6.76
N LEU A 197 -6.16 6.78 7.27
CA LEU A 197 -5.82 7.39 8.55
C LEU A 197 -6.91 7.06 9.60
N GLY A 198 -7.59 8.06 10.15
CA GLY A 198 -8.80 7.86 10.96
C GLY A 198 -8.61 8.00 12.45
N THR A 199 -7.48 8.51 12.92
CA THR A 199 -7.34 8.91 14.33
C THR A 199 -7.84 10.34 14.49
N PHE A 200 -8.75 10.58 15.45
CA PHE A 200 -9.18 11.95 15.75
C PHE A 200 -8.06 12.73 16.45
N PRO A 201 -8.02 14.05 16.27
CA PRO A 201 -7.14 14.91 17.06
C PRO A 201 -7.36 14.65 18.56
N PRO A 202 -6.29 14.68 19.37
CA PRO A 202 -6.41 14.44 20.80
C PRO A 202 -7.31 15.48 21.48
N SER A 203 -8.18 15.04 22.38
CA SER A 203 -9.01 15.91 23.19
C SER A 203 -8.18 16.73 24.16
N GLN A 204 -8.71 17.88 24.60
CA GLN A 204 -8.04 18.72 25.61
C GLN A 204 -7.80 17.97 26.91
N SER A 205 -8.73 17.07 27.30
CA SER A 205 -8.56 16.23 28.50
C SER A 205 -7.37 15.28 28.36
N LEU A 206 -7.17 14.70 27.17
CA LEU A 206 -6.05 13.83 26.89
C LEU A 206 -4.72 14.60 26.89
N LEU A 207 -4.70 15.81 26.31
CA LEU A 207 -3.52 16.68 26.33
C LEU A 207 -3.13 17.15 27.73
N ASN A 208 -4.11 17.31 28.61
CA ASN A 208 -3.93 17.70 30.01
C ASN A 208 -3.75 16.51 30.96
N MET A 209 -3.77 15.27 30.44
CA MET A 209 -3.51 14.09 31.26
C MET A 209 -2.11 14.21 31.90
N ARG A 210 -2.03 13.91 33.21
CA ARG A 210 -0.75 13.93 33.93
C ARG A 210 0.20 12.93 33.29
N GLU A 211 1.39 13.38 32.99
CA GLU A 211 2.47 12.53 32.49
C GLU A 211 2.93 11.55 33.57
N ALA A 212 3.29 10.34 33.16
CA ALA A 212 3.93 9.39 34.05
C ALA A 212 5.25 9.99 34.59
N PRO A 213 5.63 9.67 35.83
CA PRO A 213 6.89 10.14 36.39
C PRO A 213 8.06 9.74 35.46
N SER A 214 8.97 10.68 35.21
CA SER A 214 10.23 10.37 34.52
C SER A 214 11.02 9.38 35.36
N LEU A 215 11.57 8.37 34.69
CA LEU A 215 12.49 7.44 35.31
C LEU A 215 13.90 8.05 35.35
N PRO A 216 14.83 7.55 36.21
CA PRO A 216 16.21 8.02 36.24
C PRO A 216 16.85 7.88 34.85
N GLU A 217 17.63 8.87 34.42
CA GLU A 217 18.37 8.81 33.17
C GLU A 217 19.35 7.63 33.17
N GLU A 218 19.04 6.61 32.40
CA GLU A 218 19.96 5.53 32.10
C GLU A 218 20.72 5.77 30.79
N ARG A 219 21.82 5.07 30.60
CA ARG A 219 22.53 5.05 29.31
C ARG A 219 21.78 4.16 28.34
N PHE A 220 21.14 4.77 27.36
CA PHE A 220 20.45 4.03 26.32
C PHE A 220 21.42 3.45 25.28
N PRO A 221 21.16 2.25 24.75
CA PRO A 221 21.89 1.72 23.62
C PRO A 221 21.70 2.62 22.40
N ALA A 222 22.70 2.67 21.52
CA ALA A 222 22.63 3.48 20.30
C ALA A 222 21.48 3.06 19.37
N ILE A 223 21.12 1.78 19.39
CA ILE A 223 20.02 1.16 18.62
C ILE A 223 19.27 0.24 19.58
N PHE A 224 17.95 0.30 19.53
CA PHE A 224 17.06 -0.59 20.24
C PHE A 224 15.84 -0.91 19.36
N SER A 225 15.40 -2.14 19.38
CA SER A 225 14.13 -2.56 18.78
C SER A 225 13.45 -3.59 19.67
N ALA A 226 12.20 -3.34 20.02
CA ALA A 226 11.38 -4.27 20.78
C ALA A 226 11.27 -5.65 20.11
N THR A 227 11.30 -5.70 18.77
CA THR A 227 11.28 -6.95 18.00
C THR A 227 12.50 -7.85 18.28
N TYR A 228 13.66 -7.26 18.58
CA TYR A 228 14.85 -8.01 18.95
C TYR A 228 14.95 -8.31 20.45
N GLU A 229 14.39 -7.41 21.27
CA GLU A 229 14.37 -7.59 22.73
C GLU A 229 13.37 -8.68 23.15
N TRP A 230 12.19 -8.68 22.52
CA TRP A 230 11.12 -9.64 22.79
C TRP A 230 10.70 -10.36 21.52
N PRO A 231 11.56 -11.23 20.98
CA PRO A 231 11.24 -12.00 19.77
C PRO A 231 9.97 -12.84 20.02
N GLU A 232 9.11 -12.94 19.01
CA GLU A 232 7.82 -13.66 19.02
C GLU A 232 6.73 -13.02 19.91
N TRP A 233 7.05 -12.01 20.74
CA TRP A 233 6.06 -11.30 21.55
C TRP A 233 5.62 -9.98 20.92
N ILE A 234 6.39 -9.49 19.96
CA ILE A 234 6.05 -8.28 19.19
C ILE A 234 5.41 -8.68 17.88
N HIS A 235 4.17 -8.25 17.71
CA HIS A 235 3.37 -8.61 16.56
C HIS A 235 3.73 -7.76 15.32
N ASP A 236 3.64 -8.41 14.17
CA ASP A 236 3.87 -7.80 12.86
C ASP A 236 2.93 -6.62 12.55
N PRO A 237 3.36 -5.70 11.65
CA PRO A 237 2.49 -4.63 11.16
C PRO A 237 1.21 -5.17 10.54
N LEU A 238 0.08 -4.59 10.93
CA LEU A 238 -1.25 -4.96 10.45
C LEU A 238 -1.61 -4.20 9.16
N ASP A 239 -2.74 -4.56 8.55
CA ASP A 239 -3.27 -3.89 7.36
C ASP A 239 -4.74 -3.49 7.59
N GLN A 240 -4.98 -2.19 7.75
CA GLN A 240 -6.32 -1.62 7.90
C GLN A 240 -7.08 -1.48 6.59
N ARG A 241 -6.40 -1.66 5.44
CA ARG A 241 -6.96 -1.48 4.09
C ARG A 241 -7.72 -0.16 3.94
N ASP A 242 -8.85 -0.17 3.23
CA ASP A 242 -9.68 1.01 2.95
C ASP A 242 -10.60 1.39 4.13
N CYS A 243 -10.09 1.31 5.34
CA CYS A 243 -10.79 1.64 6.57
C CYS A 243 -10.01 2.66 7.38
N GLY A 244 -10.56 3.84 7.58
CA GLY A 244 -9.95 4.90 8.38
C GLY A 244 -10.00 4.58 9.89
N ALA A 245 -9.25 3.57 10.32
CA ALA A 245 -9.29 3.02 11.66
C ALA A 245 -7.91 2.82 12.33
N SER A 246 -6.92 3.66 11.99
CA SER A 246 -5.62 3.61 12.66
C SER A 246 -5.72 3.69 14.19
N TRP A 247 -6.73 4.39 14.70
CA TRP A 247 -7.06 4.46 16.12
C TRP A 247 -7.26 3.08 16.76
N ALA A 248 -7.94 2.16 16.06
CA ALA A 248 -8.23 0.81 16.55
C ALA A 248 -7.05 -0.14 16.32
N PHE A 249 -6.43 -0.08 15.13
CA PHE A 249 -5.32 -0.96 14.77
C PHE A 249 -4.08 -0.73 15.64
N SER A 250 -3.69 0.53 15.87
CA SER A 250 -2.55 0.84 16.72
C SER A 250 -2.82 0.49 18.19
N THR A 251 -4.05 0.74 18.69
CA THR A 251 -4.44 0.38 20.07
C THR A 251 -4.39 -1.13 20.29
N ALA A 252 -5.02 -1.92 19.40
CA ALA A 252 -5.00 -3.38 19.49
C ALA A 252 -3.58 -3.95 19.40
N SER A 253 -2.75 -3.42 18.47
CA SER A 253 -1.37 -3.87 18.29
C SER A 253 -0.47 -3.57 19.50
N VAL A 254 -0.56 -2.35 20.07
CA VAL A 254 0.22 -2.01 21.28
C VAL A 254 -0.25 -2.82 22.47
N ALA A 255 -1.58 -3.03 22.63
CA ALA A 255 -2.13 -3.83 23.70
C ALA A 255 -1.64 -5.28 23.63
N ALA A 256 -1.67 -5.90 22.44
CA ALA A 256 -1.21 -7.26 22.24
C ALA A 256 0.27 -7.44 22.66
N ASP A 257 1.15 -6.56 22.18
CA ASP A 257 2.57 -6.63 22.51
C ASP A 257 2.81 -6.45 24.02
N ARG A 258 2.13 -5.51 24.67
CA ARG A 258 2.28 -5.26 26.10
C ARG A 258 1.71 -6.37 26.96
N ILE A 259 0.62 -7.01 26.55
CA ILE A 259 0.09 -8.21 27.23
C ILE A 259 1.10 -9.36 27.09
N ALA A 260 1.69 -9.55 25.90
CA ALA A 260 2.69 -10.59 25.69
C ALA A 260 3.93 -10.39 26.58
N ILE A 261 4.44 -9.16 26.66
CA ILE A 261 5.58 -8.81 27.52
C ILE A 261 5.24 -9.02 29.00
N HIS A 262 4.11 -8.51 29.48
CA HIS A 262 3.69 -8.63 30.88
C HIS A 262 3.43 -10.08 31.28
N SER A 263 2.83 -10.88 30.40
CA SER A 263 2.62 -12.31 30.63
C SER A 263 3.87 -13.16 30.45
N LYS A 264 5.02 -12.53 30.13
CA LYS A 264 6.30 -13.22 29.83
C LYS A 264 6.12 -14.28 28.74
N GLY A 265 5.39 -13.92 27.66
CA GLY A 265 5.13 -14.79 26.52
C GLY A 265 4.07 -15.87 26.74
N GLN A 266 3.32 -15.85 27.86
CA GLN A 266 2.24 -16.81 28.08
C GLN A 266 0.99 -16.48 27.25
N ILE A 267 0.82 -15.23 26.88
CA ILE A 267 -0.29 -14.73 26.07
C ILE A 267 0.32 -13.97 24.90
N THR A 268 0.30 -14.55 23.72
CA THR A 268 0.87 -13.98 22.49
C THR A 268 -0.17 -13.86 21.37
N ASP A 269 -1.44 -13.73 21.74
CA ASP A 269 -2.53 -13.57 20.79
C ASP A 269 -2.50 -12.20 20.13
N ASN A 270 -2.68 -12.17 18.80
CA ASN A 270 -3.04 -10.94 18.11
C ASN A 270 -4.43 -10.51 18.55
N LEU A 271 -4.61 -9.23 18.88
CA LEU A 271 -5.89 -8.70 19.32
C LEU A 271 -6.69 -8.11 18.15
N SER A 272 -8.03 -8.18 18.26
CA SER A 272 -8.94 -7.76 17.20
C SER A 272 -9.16 -6.25 17.19
N ALA A 273 -8.59 -5.56 16.22
CA ALA A 273 -8.97 -4.19 15.89
C ALA A 273 -10.44 -4.11 15.43
N GLN A 274 -10.95 -5.17 14.78
CA GLN A 274 -12.35 -5.23 14.33
C GLN A 274 -13.33 -5.18 15.50
N ASN A 275 -12.99 -5.77 16.65
CA ASN A 275 -13.81 -5.67 17.84
C ASN A 275 -13.97 -4.20 18.29
N LEU A 276 -12.89 -3.42 18.28
CA LEU A 276 -12.97 -1.98 18.55
C LEU A 276 -13.82 -1.25 17.50
N ILE A 277 -13.55 -1.48 16.21
CA ILE A 277 -14.24 -0.81 15.10
C ILE A 277 -15.76 -1.02 15.18
N SER A 278 -16.20 -2.24 15.46
CA SER A 278 -17.63 -2.60 15.41
C SER A 278 -18.36 -2.41 16.75
N CYS A 279 -17.67 -2.52 17.89
CA CYS A 279 -18.34 -2.59 19.19
C CYS A 279 -18.10 -1.35 20.06
N ASP A 280 -17.02 -0.61 19.90
CA ASP A 280 -16.81 0.68 20.56
C ASP A 280 -17.52 1.78 19.76
N THR A 281 -18.80 2.00 20.09
CA THR A 281 -19.64 2.99 19.38
C THR A 281 -19.80 4.31 20.12
N ARG A 282 -19.24 4.43 21.34
CA ARG A 282 -19.33 5.65 22.14
C ARG A 282 -18.38 6.72 21.65
N ASN A 283 -18.86 7.64 20.81
CA ASN A 283 -18.07 8.70 20.15
C ASN A 283 -16.96 8.16 19.23
N GLN A 284 -17.14 6.95 18.71
CA GLN A 284 -16.30 6.33 17.70
C GLN A 284 -17.14 6.10 16.44
N HIS A 285 -16.50 6.21 15.27
CA HIS A 285 -17.19 6.16 13.99
C HIS A 285 -16.65 5.04 13.08
N GLY A 286 -16.17 3.94 13.66
CA GLY A 286 -15.69 2.79 12.90
C GLY A 286 -14.59 3.16 11.91
N CYS A 287 -14.79 2.87 10.63
CA CYS A 287 -13.86 3.23 9.55
C CYS A 287 -13.85 4.73 9.18
N ASN A 288 -14.71 5.54 9.78
CA ASN A 288 -14.71 7.00 9.59
C ASN A 288 -13.96 7.75 10.69
N GLY A 289 -13.28 7.03 11.57
CA GLY A 289 -12.40 7.59 12.57
C GLY A 289 -12.81 7.32 14.01
N GLY A 290 -11.85 7.53 14.90
CA GLY A 290 -12.05 7.39 16.34
C GLY A 290 -10.93 7.96 17.19
N SER A 291 -11.18 8.03 18.49
CA SER A 291 -10.26 8.51 19.52
C SER A 291 -9.49 7.34 20.13
N ILE A 292 -8.18 7.48 20.26
CA ILE A 292 -7.36 6.48 20.95
C ILE A 292 -7.69 6.40 22.44
N ASP A 293 -8.04 7.53 23.09
CA ASP A 293 -8.46 7.56 24.49
C ASP A 293 -9.76 6.74 24.71
N GLY A 294 -10.72 6.86 23.78
CA GLY A 294 -11.94 6.03 23.78
C GLY A 294 -11.61 4.54 23.66
N ALA A 295 -10.75 4.19 22.70
CA ALA A 295 -10.33 2.81 22.48
C ALA A 295 -9.63 2.19 23.71
N TRP A 296 -8.72 2.91 24.36
CA TRP A 296 -8.09 2.43 25.60
C TRP A 296 -9.08 2.26 26.75
N ARG A 297 -10.06 3.17 26.89
CA ARG A 297 -11.13 3.02 27.88
C ARG A 297 -12.01 1.82 27.59
N TYR A 298 -12.36 1.59 26.33
CA TYR A 298 -13.11 0.40 25.94
C TYR A 298 -12.33 -0.88 26.28
N LEU A 299 -11.05 -0.91 25.92
CA LEU A 299 -10.17 -2.04 26.21
C LEU A 299 -10.05 -2.32 27.73
N GLN A 300 -9.97 -1.27 28.55
CA GLN A 300 -9.92 -1.39 29.99
C GLN A 300 -11.22 -1.95 30.58
N THR A 301 -12.38 -1.44 30.13
CA THR A 301 -13.67 -1.73 30.76
C THR A 301 -14.32 -3.00 30.21
N HIS A 302 -14.33 -3.17 28.90
CA HIS A 302 -15.00 -4.28 28.21
C HIS A 302 -14.02 -5.37 27.79
N GLY A 303 -12.79 -4.98 27.39
CA GLY A 303 -11.84 -5.88 26.74
C GLY A 303 -12.17 -6.11 25.27
N ILE A 304 -11.24 -6.73 24.55
CA ILE A 304 -11.41 -7.18 23.16
C ILE A 304 -10.97 -8.63 23.03
N VAL A 305 -11.52 -9.33 22.05
CA VAL A 305 -11.13 -10.72 21.74
C VAL A 305 -9.88 -10.78 20.86
N SER A 306 -9.36 -12.00 20.67
CA SER A 306 -8.26 -12.25 19.70
C SER A 306 -8.71 -11.97 18.27
N TYR A 307 -7.73 -11.72 17.38
CA TYR A 307 -7.96 -11.63 15.95
C TYR A 307 -8.51 -12.96 15.38
N ALA A 308 -8.10 -14.09 15.95
CA ALA A 308 -8.61 -15.40 15.55
C ALA A 308 -10.12 -15.50 15.81
N CYS A 309 -10.60 -14.98 16.94
CA CYS A 309 -12.03 -14.95 17.30
C CYS A 309 -12.82 -13.98 16.42
N TYR A 310 -12.34 -12.75 16.24
CA TYR A 310 -13.00 -11.71 15.44
C TYR A 310 -12.04 -11.09 14.41
N PRO A 311 -11.83 -11.76 13.27
CA PRO A 311 -10.99 -11.24 12.19
C PRO A 311 -11.62 -10.02 11.55
N SER A 312 -10.81 -9.26 10.79
CA SER A 312 -11.28 -8.06 10.09
C SER A 312 -12.38 -8.38 9.06
N PHE A 313 -13.33 -7.48 8.90
CA PHE A 313 -14.54 -7.66 8.04
C PHE A 313 -14.21 -7.91 6.54
N TRP A 314 -13.04 -7.47 6.05
CA TRP A 314 -12.58 -7.81 4.69
C TRP A 314 -12.05 -9.25 4.56
N ASN A 315 -11.96 -9.98 5.65
CA ASN A 315 -11.75 -11.42 5.58
C ASN A 315 -13.02 -12.08 5.05
N LYS A 316 -12.91 -12.84 3.97
CA LYS A 316 -14.02 -13.41 3.17
C LYS A 316 -15.07 -14.21 3.98
N HIS A 317 -14.75 -14.59 5.22
CA HIS A 317 -15.63 -15.38 6.09
C HIS A 317 -16.74 -14.58 6.79
N LEU A 318 -16.64 -13.23 6.84
CA LEU A 318 -17.60 -12.40 7.60
C LEU A 318 -18.58 -11.61 6.72
N GLY A 319 -18.34 -11.48 5.42
CA GLY A 319 -19.20 -10.71 4.51
C GLY A 319 -19.15 -9.18 4.70
N PRO A 320 -19.70 -8.40 3.76
CA PRO A 320 -19.55 -6.94 3.73
C PRO A 320 -20.40 -6.16 4.76
N ALA A 321 -21.35 -6.80 5.44
CA ALA A 321 -22.22 -6.14 6.42
C ALA A 321 -21.58 -6.01 7.83
N ALA A 322 -20.41 -6.59 8.03
CA ALA A 322 -19.80 -6.74 9.36
C ALA A 322 -19.11 -5.48 9.90
N GLU A 323 -18.94 -4.42 9.10
CA GLU A 323 -18.18 -3.22 9.50
C GLU A 323 -18.79 -2.53 10.73
N ASN A 324 -20.11 -2.35 10.73
CA ASN A 324 -20.82 -1.57 11.74
C ASN A 324 -21.64 -2.43 12.70
N GLN A 325 -21.58 -3.74 12.60
CA GLN A 325 -22.31 -4.65 13.46
C GLN A 325 -21.38 -5.31 14.48
N CYS A 326 -21.66 -5.11 15.75
CA CYS A 326 -20.95 -5.78 16.83
C CYS A 326 -21.44 -7.23 16.96
N TYR A 327 -20.59 -8.18 16.64
CA TYR A 327 -20.88 -9.62 16.76
C TYR A 327 -20.39 -10.21 18.09
N VAL A 328 -19.56 -9.49 18.83
CA VAL A 328 -19.01 -9.92 20.12
C VAL A 328 -19.41 -8.92 21.20
N SER A 329 -20.62 -9.06 21.71
CA SER A 329 -21.03 -8.24 22.86
C SER A 329 -20.31 -8.70 24.13
N SER A 330 -19.84 -7.74 24.91
CA SER A 330 -19.19 -7.97 26.19
C SER A 330 -19.76 -7.07 27.25
N GLU A 331 -19.93 -7.60 28.46
CA GLU A 331 -20.27 -6.81 29.64
C GLU A 331 -19.01 -6.39 30.38
N ALA A 332 -19.08 -5.21 31.01
CA ALA A 332 -17.96 -4.73 31.82
C ALA A 332 -17.61 -5.74 32.94
N GLY A 333 -16.31 -6.07 33.03
CA GLY A 333 -15.82 -6.98 34.06
C GLY A 333 -15.92 -8.48 33.72
N LYS A 334 -16.55 -8.88 32.62
CA LYS A 334 -16.58 -10.30 32.18
C LYS A 334 -15.32 -10.69 31.45
N ASN A 335 -14.88 -11.93 31.59
CA ASN A 335 -13.69 -12.47 30.96
C ASN A 335 -13.94 -13.13 29.61
N HIS A 336 -15.20 -13.27 29.21
CA HIS A 336 -15.65 -13.87 27.95
C HIS A 336 -16.79 -13.05 27.35
N THR A 337 -16.97 -13.14 26.05
CA THR A 337 -18.12 -12.54 25.35
C THR A 337 -19.42 -13.26 25.69
N ASN A 338 -20.55 -12.60 25.47
CA ASN A 338 -21.88 -13.17 25.71
C ASN A 338 -22.27 -14.26 24.68
N GLY A 339 -21.52 -14.39 23.60
CA GLY A 339 -21.78 -15.34 22.53
C GLY A 339 -20.47 -15.95 21.97
N PRO A 340 -20.61 -16.88 21.02
CA PRO A 340 -19.44 -17.49 20.36
C PRO A 340 -18.69 -16.48 19.50
N CYS A 341 -17.49 -16.88 19.07
CA CYS A 341 -16.71 -16.11 18.11
C CYS A 341 -17.42 -16.02 16.75
N PRO A 342 -17.35 -14.87 16.06
CA PRO A 342 -17.79 -14.75 14.67
C PRO A 342 -17.07 -15.72 13.73
N ASN A 343 -15.81 -16.04 14.02
CA ASN A 343 -15.11 -17.12 13.37
C ASN A 343 -15.50 -18.47 14.01
N ALA A 344 -16.29 -19.26 13.29
CA ALA A 344 -16.78 -20.54 13.77
C ALA A 344 -15.69 -21.61 14.05
N TYR A 345 -14.48 -21.39 13.56
CA TYR A 345 -13.33 -22.28 13.80
C TYR A 345 -12.58 -21.94 15.10
N GLU A 346 -12.84 -20.78 15.68
CA GLU A 346 -12.23 -20.35 16.96
C GLU A 346 -13.20 -20.56 18.12
N GLN A 347 -12.77 -21.31 19.10
CA GLN A 347 -13.59 -21.61 20.27
C GLN A 347 -13.38 -20.62 21.43
N SER A 348 -12.19 -19.99 21.50
CA SER A 348 -11.85 -19.10 22.56
C SER A 348 -12.43 -17.69 22.34
N ASN A 349 -13.48 -17.37 23.08
CA ASN A 349 -14.09 -16.04 23.14
C ASN A 349 -13.59 -15.21 24.34
N ARG A 350 -12.38 -15.47 24.79
CA ARG A 350 -11.72 -14.76 25.90
C ARG A 350 -11.57 -13.28 25.57
N LEU A 351 -11.84 -12.42 26.57
CA LEU A 351 -11.64 -10.99 26.51
C LEU A 351 -10.29 -10.62 27.15
N TYR A 352 -9.50 -9.88 26.41
CA TYR A 352 -8.20 -9.34 26.84
C TYR A 352 -8.40 -7.90 27.28
N ARG A 353 -7.87 -7.53 28.45
CA ARG A 353 -7.94 -6.19 29.00
C ARG A 353 -6.56 -5.63 29.28
N CYS A 354 -6.52 -4.32 29.38
CA CYS A 354 -5.34 -3.60 29.87
C CYS A 354 -5.71 -2.77 31.09
N ALA A 355 -4.75 -2.40 31.89
CA ALA A 355 -4.90 -1.39 32.91
C ALA A 355 -5.22 -0.01 32.30
N SER A 356 -5.51 0.97 33.15
CA SER A 356 -5.69 2.35 32.70
C SER A 356 -4.48 2.81 31.90
N HIS A 357 -4.76 3.40 30.74
CA HIS A 357 -3.69 4.02 29.96
C HIS A 357 -3.19 5.29 30.65
N TYR A 358 -1.96 5.66 30.36
CA TYR A 358 -1.30 6.85 30.87
C TYR A 358 -0.52 7.55 29.77
N ARG A 359 -0.29 8.83 29.98
CA ARG A 359 0.54 9.64 29.08
C ARG A 359 1.99 9.52 29.48
N VAL A 360 2.86 9.22 28.51
CA VAL A 360 4.31 9.30 28.65
C VAL A 360 4.74 10.74 28.31
N SER A 361 5.76 11.25 28.99
CA SER A 361 6.32 12.56 28.70
C SER A 361 6.81 12.64 27.25
N SER A 362 6.73 13.80 26.65
CA SER A 362 7.23 14.05 25.29
C SER A 362 8.76 14.14 25.19
N LYS A 363 9.47 13.99 26.31
CA LYS A 363 10.94 13.95 26.30
C LYS A 363 11.43 12.65 25.65
N GLU A 364 12.41 12.80 24.76
CA GLU A 364 13.01 11.68 24.04
C GLU A 364 13.45 10.54 24.99
N ALA A 365 14.12 10.88 26.11
CA ALA A 365 14.59 9.91 27.06
C ALA A 365 13.47 9.12 27.75
N ASP A 366 12.37 9.79 28.14
CA ASP A 366 11.23 9.15 28.80
C ASP A 366 10.50 8.20 27.85
N ILE A 367 10.40 8.53 26.56
CA ILE A 367 9.82 7.65 25.54
C ILE A 367 10.71 6.42 25.33
N MET A 368 12.03 6.61 25.25
CA MET A 368 13.00 5.52 25.09
C MET A 368 12.96 4.56 26.28
N GLU A 369 12.92 5.10 27.49
CA GLU A 369 12.85 4.31 28.72
C GLU A 369 11.55 3.49 28.79
N GLU A 370 10.41 4.12 28.47
CA GLU A 370 9.12 3.43 28.47
C GLU A 370 9.09 2.25 27.49
N ILE A 371 9.64 2.46 26.27
CA ILE A 371 9.73 1.40 25.27
C ILE A 371 10.66 0.28 25.71
N LYS A 372 11.84 0.63 26.28
CA LYS A 372 12.85 -0.33 26.71
C LYS A 372 12.37 -1.22 27.87
N GLU A 373 11.74 -0.61 28.86
CA GLU A 373 11.37 -1.30 30.10
C GLU A 373 10.00 -2.00 30.04
N ARG A 374 9.05 -1.45 29.26
CA ARG A 374 7.64 -1.88 29.29
C ARG A 374 7.06 -2.22 27.91
N GLY A 375 7.82 -2.02 26.86
CA GLY A 375 7.42 -2.38 25.50
C GLY A 375 6.84 -1.24 24.68
N PRO A 376 6.37 -1.54 23.45
CA PRO A 376 5.90 -0.55 22.48
C PRO A 376 4.86 0.42 23.03
N VAL A 377 4.84 1.64 22.50
CA VAL A 377 3.91 2.70 22.87
C VAL A 377 3.10 3.16 21.66
N GLN A 378 1.95 3.78 21.89
CA GLN A 378 1.13 4.39 20.85
C GLN A 378 1.45 5.87 20.71
N ALA A 379 1.68 6.33 19.49
CA ALA A 379 1.90 7.73 19.16
C ALA A 379 0.84 8.23 18.17
N ILE A 380 0.45 9.51 18.30
CA ILE A 380 -0.30 10.22 17.27
C ILE A 380 0.67 11.11 16.48
N MET A 381 0.56 11.09 15.15
CA MET A 381 1.34 11.95 14.27
C MET A 381 0.47 12.65 13.23
N LYS A 382 0.98 13.73 12.66
CA LYS A 382 0.46 14.35 11.45
C LYS A 382 0.94 13.59 10.24
N VAL A 383 0.05 13.28 9.31
CA VAL A 383 0.38 12.65 8.03
C VAL A 383 0.06 13.60 6.91
N TYR A 384 1.08 13.87 6.09
CA TYR A 384 1.02 14.62 4.85
C TYR A 384 0.99 13.67 3.66
N GLU A 385 0.72 14.19 2.45
CA GLU A 385 0.59 13.35 1.25
C GLU A 385 1.86 12.56 0.92
N ASP A 386 3.05 13.10 1.19
CA ASP A 386 4.33 12.46 0.91
C ASP A 386 4.60 11.21 1.77
N PHE A 387 4.01 11.15 2.97
CA PHE A 387 4.18 9.98 3.85
C PHE A 387 3.61 8.70 3.23
N PHE A 388 2.56 8.79 2.42
CA PHE A 388 2.01 7.63 1.70
C PHE A 388 3.01 7.02 0.72
N LEU A 389 3.95 7.82 0.22
CA LEU A 389 4.97 7.42 -0.75
C LEU A 389 6.25 6.90 -0.09
N TYR A 390 6.35 6.91 1.24
CA TYR A 390 7.56 6.48 1.95
C TYR A 390 7.95 5.04 1.63
N LYS A 391 9.21 4.83 1.19
CA LYS A 391 9.78 3.51 0.88
C LYS A 391 10.82 3.06 1.90
N GLY A 392 11.60 3.97 2.41
CA GLY A 392 12.69 3.67 3.35
C GLY A 392 13.58 4.86 3.60
N GLY A 393 14.41 4.77 4.64
CA GLY A 393 15.23 5.87 5.12
C GLY A 393 14.64 6.55 6.35
N ILE A 394 15.12 7.72 6.72
CA ILE A 394 14.60 8.49 7.87
C ILE A 394 13.64 9.56 7.35
N TYR A 395 12.33 9.29 7.49
CA TYR A 395 11.28 10.18 7.02
C TYR A 395 11.36 11.55 7.67
N ARG A 396 11.22 12.55 6.82
CA ARG A 396 10.94 13.96 7.14
C ARG A 396 9.94 14.46 6.12
N HIS A 397 9.00 15.27 6.57
CA HIS A 397 8.04 15.93 5.68
C HIS A 397 8.76 16.79 4.64
N SER A 398 8.40 16.62 3.37
CA SER A 398 8.92 17.41 2.26
C SER A 398 8.14 18.71 2.11
N GLN A 399 8.83 19.85 1.98
CA GLN A 399 8.19 21.13 1.72
C GLN A 399 7.44 21.18 0.37
N GLN A 400 7.73 20.25 -0.55
CA GLN A 400 7.04 20.12 -1.84
C GLN A 400 5.72 19.36 -1.74
N ALA A 401 5.51 18.62 -0.66
CA ALA A 401 4.21 18.05 -0.35
C ALA A 401 3.25 19.14 0.13
N GLY A 402 1.98 18.98 -0.10
CA GLY A 402 0.96 19.92 0.31
C GLY A 402 0.96 20.17 1.83
N SER A 403 0.51 21.31 2.26
CA SER A 403 0.42 21.67 3.69
C SER A 403 -0.74 21.00 4.44
N LYS A 404 -1.63 20.31 3.73
CA LYS A 404 -2.76 19.57 4.32
C LYS A 404 -2.26 18.33 5.04
N TRP A 405 -2.78 18.11 6.22
CA TRP A 405 -2.50 16.91 7.02
C TRP A 405 -3.74 16.43 7.76
N LYS A 406 -3.70 15.18 8.15
CA LYS A 406 -4.64 14.55 9.07
C LYS A 406 -3.88 13.76 10.13
N THR A 407 -4.55 13.47 11.24
CA THR A 407 -3.99 12.70 12.33
C THR A 407 -4.06 11.19 12.05
N HIS A 408 -3.01 10.51 12.44
CA HIS A 408 -2.83 9.08 12.33
C HIS A 408 -2.16 8.55 13.58
N SER A 409 -2.44 7.33 14.00
CA SER A 409 -1.75 6.72 15.13
C SER A 409 -0.98 5.48 14.71
N VAL A 410 0.18 5.32 15.33
CA VAL A 410 1.16 4.29 15.02
C VAL A 410 1.71 3.66 16.29
N LYS A 411 2.38 2.52 16.17
CA LYS A 411 3.10 1.85 17.24
C LYS A 411 4.58 2.22 17.18
N LEU A 412 5.11 2.94 18.18
CA LEU A 412 6.54 3.14 18.34
C LEU A 412 7.13 1.95 19.11
N LEU A 413 8.21 1.38 18.59
CA LEU A 413 8.79 0.16 19.11
C LEU A 413 10.33 0.15 19.21
N GLY A 414 10.97 1.26 18.91
CA GLY A 414 12.42 1.34 18.98
C GLY A 414 12.99 2.63 18.45
N TRP A 415 14.31 2.69 18.43
CA TRP A 415 15.07 3.83 17.96
C TRP A 415 16.44 3.43 17.44
N GLY A 416 17.06 4.36 16.75
CA GLY A 416 18.43 4.21 16.29
C GLY A 416 19.06 5.54 15.90
N ALA A 417 20.27 5.45 15.38
CA ALA A 417 20.95 6.56 14.75
C ALA A 417 21.82 6.06 13.60
N LEU A 418 21.79 6.76 12.49
CA LEU A 418 22.66 6.54 11.33
C LEU A 418 23.52 7.78 11.11
N ARG A 419 24.66 7.61 10.45
CA ARG A 419 25.42 8.74 9.91
C ARG A 419 24.96 8.98 8.49
N ASP A 420 24.62 10.23 8.19
CA ASP A 420 24.35 10.65 6.82
C ASP A 420 25.64 10.69 5.99
N LYS A 421 25.52 11.00 4.69
CA LYS A 421 26.66 11.11 3.78
C LYS A 421 27.70 12.19 4.18
N ASN A 422 27.30 13.15 5.01
CA ASN A 422 28.18 14.19 5.56
C ASN A 422 28.78 13.80 6.90
N GLY A 423 28.56 12.57 7.38
CA GLY A 423 29.01 12.08 8.66
C GLY A 423 28.19 12.56 9.86
N GLN A 424 27.12 13.35 9.65
CA GLN A 424 26.27 13.84 10.72
C GLN A 424 25.37 12.72 11.27
N LYS A 425 25.24 12.65 12.58
CA LYS A 425 24.40 11.65 13.26
C LYS A 425 22.94 12.04 13.15
N GLN A 426 22.16 11.23 12.45
CA GLN A 426 20.71 11.36 12.31
C GLN A 426 20.04 10.34 13.23
N LYS A 427 19.29 10.82 14.22
CA LYS A 427 18.51 10.00 15.15
C LYS A 427 17.14 9.69 14.57
N PHE A 428 16.60 8.50 14.83
CA PHE A 428 15.28 8.11 14.35
C PHE A 428 14.53 7.24 15.35
N TRP A 429 13.21 7.30 15.27
CA TRP A 429 12.30 6.31 15.83
C TRP A 429 12.04 5.19 14.83
N ILE A 430 11.80 3.98 15.32
CA ILE A 430 11.29 2.85 14.56
C ILE A 430 9.80 2.70 14.93
N ALA A 431 8.94 2.74 13.93
CA ALA A 431 7.51 2.65 14.12
C ALA A 431 6.87 1.61 13.18
N ALA A 432 5.83 0.92 13.64
CA ALA A 432 4.97 0.08 12.82
C ALA A 432 3.73 0.87 12.41
N ASN A 433 3.47 0.86 11.10
CA ASN A 433 2.27 1.41 10.49
C ASN A 433 1.19 0.31 10.37
N SER A 434 0.01 0.67 9.91
CA SER A 434 -1.12 -0.25 9.70
C SER A 434 -1.59 -0.28 8.24
N TRP A 435 -0.66 -0.21 7.28
CA TRP A 435 -0.94 -0.25 5.84
C TRP A 435 -0.40 -1.50 5.14
N GLY A 436 -0.13 -2.55 5.91
CA GLY A 436 0.38 -3.84 5.43
C GLY A 436 1.89 -3.84 5.19
N LYS A 437 2.45 -5.04 5.03
CA LYS A 437 3.89 -5.27 4.85
C LYS A 437 4.43 -4.83 3.48
N SER A 438 3.57 -4.58 2.51
CA SER A 438 3.97 -4.08 1.17
C SER A 438 4.37 -2.60 1.19
N TRP A 439 3.97 -1.84 2.21
CA TRP A 439 4.30 -0.43 2.38
C TRP A 439 5.57 -0.25 3.22
N GLY A 440 6.35 0.77 2.90
CA GLY A 440 7.52 1.16 3.68
C GLY A 440 8.58 0.08 3.79
N GLU A 441 9.20 -0.05 4.94
CA GLU A 441 10.20 -1.06 5.29
C GLU A 441 9.50 -2.30 5.89
N ASN A 442 8.81 -3.10 5.07
CA ASN A 442 7.99 -4.24 5.49
C ASN A 442 6.86 -3.86 6.49
N GLY A 443 6.20 -2.74 6.25
CA GLY A 443 5.14 -2.20 7.12
C GLY A 443 5.66 -1.32 8.25
N TYR A 444 6.97 -1.21 8.40
CA TYR A 444 7.63 -0.29 9.33
C TYR A 444 8.08 0.98 8.63
N PHE A 445 8.40 1.99 9.43
CA PHE A 445 9.06 3.20 8.95
C PHE A 445 10.00 3.76 10.02
N ARG A 446 10.95 4.54 9.57
CA ARG A 446 11.83 5.32 10.44
C ARG A 446 11.49 6.80 10.27
N ILE A 447 11.36 7.51 11.37
CA ILE A 447 11.05 8.95 11.38
C ILE A 447 12.05 9.67 12.27
N LEU A 448 12.40 10.90 11.91
CA LEU A 448 13.36 11.72 12.64
C LEU A 448 12.97 11.82 14.13
N ARG A 449 13.96 11.62 15.02
CA ARG A 449 13.82 11.61 16.48
C ARG A 449 14.48 12.82 17.13
N GLY A 450 13.82 13.36 18.18
CA GLY A 450 14.32 14.45 19.01
C GLY A 450 14.05 15.84 18.42
N GLN A 451 13.23 15.94 17.37
CA GLN A 451 12.79 17.20 16.75
C GLN A 451 11.27 17.27 16.60
N ASN A 452 10.55 16.35 17.21
CA ASN A 452 9.09 16.24 17.13
C ASN A 452 8.57 16.25 15.69
N GLU A 453 9.25 15.52 14.79
CA GLU A 453 8.86 15.45 13.38
C GLU A 453 7.42 14.97 13.24
N CYS A 454 6.61 15.71 12.48
CA CYS A 454 5.17 15.43 12.31
C CYS A 454 4.40 15.29 13.64
N ASP A 455 4.80 15.95 14.69
CA ASP A 455 4.21 15.85 16.04
C ASP A 455 4.27 14.44 16.67
N ILE A 456 5.14 13.53 16.20
CA ILE A 456 5.15 12.13 16.65
C ILE A 456 5.51 11.96 18.13
N GLU A 457 6.27 12.90 18.71
CA GLU A 457 6.68 12.87 20.12
C GLU A 457 5.69 13.57 21.05
N LYS A 458 4.71 14.29 20.50
CA LYS A 458 3.84 15.20 21.24
C LYS A 458 2.87 14.50 22.17
N LEU A 459 2.31 13.37 21.73
CA LEU A 459 1.36 12.58 22.52
C LEU A 459 1.71 11.10 22.40
N ILE A 460 2.20 10.56 23.50
CA ILE A 460 2.55 9.15 23.65
C ILE A 460 1.67 8.54 24.73
N LEU A 461 0.97 7.46 24.38
CA LEU A 461 0.16 6.69 25.31
C LEU A 461 0.73 5.29 25.52
N ALA A 462 0.61 4.85 26.74
CA ALA A 462 1.03 3.53 27.17
C ALA A 462 0.00 2.94 28.15
N THR A 463 0.08 1.65 28.37
CA THR A 463 -0.73 0.91 29.37
C THR A 463 0.12 -0.16 30.04
N SER A 464 -0.23 -0.53 31.25
CA SER A 464 0.27 -1.80 31.82
C SER A 464 -0.61 -2.94 31.33
N GLY A 465 -0.02 -3.99 30.78
CA GLY A 465 -0.74 -5.21 30.46
C GLY A 465 -1.34 -5.77 31.77
N GLN A 466 -2.57 -6.21 31.74
CA GLN A 466 -3.13 -7.08 32.78
C GLN A 466 -3.31 -8.46 32.15
N PRO A 467 -2.70 -9.51 32.72
CA PRO A 467 -2.84 -10.87 32.21
C PRO A 467 -4.27 -11.41 32.35
#